data_62536d1a1c73a049fe2f659a14ef555d
#
_entry.id   62536d1a1c73a049fe2f659a14ef555d
#
_cell.length_a   1.000
_cell.length_b   1.000
_cell.length_c   1.000
_cell.angle_alpha   90.00
_cell.angle_beta   90.00
_cell.angle_gamma   90.00
#
_symmetry.space_group_name_H-M   'P 1'
#
loop_
_entity.id
_entity.type
_entity.pdbx_description
1 polymer ?
#
loop_
_entity_poly.entity_id
_entity_poly.type
_entity_poly.pdbx_seq_one_letter_code
_entity_poly.pdbx_strand_id
1 'polypeptide(L)'
;MRMWYAIAAVAVVGLLIVLGMRSKSSQLNPPSTEIAADTSKTSGQQQKENPYSGMRAMALRVSADDLKLSSQENQPYGVIVDWDMGDAVVTTVAFQTGDASIYISSGQSFIGGYGQPTVVSAAKALVSGSVTLVSNAQLSSDISLPTKSHVKFHLLTTSGHFVHEEPMTGIESGASVWRPLFDLCQEVITEYRLVTEKK
;
A
#
# COMPACT_ATOMS: atom_id res chain seq x y z
N MET A 1 0.58 27.09 -9.24
CA MET A 1 1.88 26.39 -9.15
C MET A 1 1.81 25.00 -8.45
N ARG A 2 0.67 24.54 -7.93
CA ARG A 2 0.55 23.25 -7.22
C ARG A 2 0.19 22.05 -8.11
N MET A 3 -0.28 22.26 -9.33
CA MET A 3 -0.79 21.20 -10.23
C MET A 3 0.31 20.36 -10.89
N TRP A 4 1.55 20.83 -10.96
CA TRP A 4 2.67 20.14 -11.59
C TRP A 4 3.29 19.05 -10.72
N TYR A 5 3.17 19.15 -9.39
CA TYR A 5 3.74 18.15 -8.47
C TYR A 5 2.96 16.83 -8.45
N ALA A 6 1.64 16.87 -8.64
CA ALA A 6 0.82 15.64 -8.66
C ALA A 6 1.15 14.76 -9.88
N ILE A 7 1.37 15.37 -11.05
CA ILE A 7 1.74 14.64 -12.28
C ILE A 7 3.15 14.05 -12.16
N ALA A 8 4.08 14.76 -11.50
CA ALA A 8 5.44 14.27 -11.29
C ALA A 8 5.48 13.08 -10.30
N ALA A 9 4.62 13.06 -9.27
CA ALA A 9 4.55 11.96 -8.32
C ALA A 9 4.07 10.65 -8.97
N VAL A 10 3.07 10.73 -9.85
CA VAL A 10 2.55 9.57 -10.60
C VAL A 10 3.63 8.98 -11.51
N ALA A 11 4.38 9.82 -12.22
CA ALA A 11 5.48 9.37 -13.10
C ALA A 11 6.62 8.70 -12.32
N VAL A 12 6.87 9.11 -11.08
CA VAL A 12 7.98 8.59 -10.26
C VAL A 12 7.64 7.22 -9.67
N VAL A 13 6.39 6.98 -9.26
CA VAL A 13 5.97 5.64 -8.80
C VAL A 13 6.00 4.64 -9.96
N GLY A 14 5.57 5.05 -11.15
CA GLY A 14 5.69 4.23 -12.37
C GLY A 14 7.14 3.90 -12.71
N LEU A 15 8.08 4.84 -12.53
CA LEU A 15 9.50 4.64 -12.81
C LEU A 15 10.16 3.66 -11.83
N LEU A 16 9.78 3.66 -10.55
CA LEU A 16 10.27 2.69 -9.56
C LEU A 16 9.85 1.25 -9.88
N ILE A 17 8.65 1.06 -10.42
CA ILE A 17 8.16 -0.25 -10.86
C ILE A 17 8.97 -0.78 -12.04
N VAL A 18 9.36 0.09 -12.99
CA VAL A 18 10.13 -0.30 -14.19
C VAL A 18 11.60 -0.59 -13.88
N LEU A 19 12.23 0.15 -12.95
CA LEU A 19 13.64 -0.04 -12.58
C LEU A 19 13.87 -1.31 -11.73
N GLY A 20 12.84 -1.80 -11.01
CA GLY A 20 12.92 -3.04 -10.23
C GLY A 20 12.92 -4.33 -11.07
N MET A 21 12.61 -4.28 -12.37
CA MET A 21 12.50 -5.45 -13.25
C MET A 21 13.82 -5.91 -13.91
N ARG A 22 14.96 -5.28 -13.64
CA ARG A 22 16.25 -5.73 -14.14
C ARG A 22 17.02 -6.57 -13.13
N SER A 23 16.52 -7.78 -12.82
CA SER A 23 17.32 -8.82 -12.18
C SER A 23 17.97 -9.71 -13.24
N LYS A 24 19.30 -9.71 -13.29
CA LYS A 24 20.11 -10.54 -14.19
C LYS A 24 19.96 -12.02 -13.84
N SER A 25 19.45 -12.82 -14.76
CA SER A 25 19.61 -14.27 -14.74
C SER A 25 20.98 -14.63 -15.30
N SER A 26 21.90 -15.08 -14.45
CA SER A 26 23.13 -15.75 -14.88
C SER A 26 22.86 -17.24 -14.94
N GLN A 27 22.83 -17.78 -16.13
CA GLN A 27 22.85 -19.23 -16.36
C GLN A 27 24.26 -19.76 -16.17
N LEU A 28 24.42 -20.77 -15.32
CA LEU A 28 25.57 -21.68 -15.31
C LEU A 28 24.99 -23.10 -15.39
N ASN A 29 25.23 -23.77 -16.50
CA ASN A 29 25.02 -25.20 -16.68
C ASN A 29 26.16 -25.98 -16.06
N PRO A 30 25.92 -27.11 -15.42
CA PRO A 30 26.87 -28.23 -15.33
C PRO A 30 26.34 -29.50 -16.02
N PRO A 31 27.21 -30.45 -16.33
CA PRO A 31 26.95 -31.52 -17.30
C PRO A 31 26.19 -32.71 -16.73
N SER A 32 25.60 -33.45 -17.67
CA SER A 32 24.82 -34.66 -17.50
C SER A 32 25.59 -35.83 -16.89
N THR A 33 24.93 -36.57 -16.00
CA THR A 33 25.15 -38.00 -15.81
C THR A 33 23.80 -38.69 -15.51
N GLU A 34 23.46 -39.63 -16.36
CA GLU A 34 22.25 -40.43 -16.40
C GLU A 34 22.35 -41.53 -15.35
N ILE A 35 21.35 -41.70 -14.47
CA ILE A 35 20.98 -42.98 -13.87
C ILE A 35 19.47 -42.98 -13.61
N ALA A 36 18.77 -43.91 -14.19
CA ALA A 36 17.35 -44.17 -14.03
C ALA A 36 17.02 -44.72 -12.64
N ALA A 37 15.99 -44.16 -12.00
CA ALA A 37 15.15 -44.89 -11.05
C ALA A 37 13.81 -44.19 -10.92
N ASP A 38 12.78 -44.88 -11.33
CA ASP A 38 11.36 -44.57 -11.16
C ASP A 38 11.02 -44.24 -9.70
N THR A 39 10.51 -43.05 -9.47
CA THR A 39 9.62 -42.77 -8.33
C THR A 39 8.78 -41.56 -8.67
N SER A 40 7.50 -41.77 -8.92
CA SER A 40 6.46 -40.77 -9.06
C SER A 40 6.44 -39.84 -7.85
N LYS A 41 7.16 -38.71 -7.93
CA LYS A 41 6.99 -37.56 -7.02
C LYS A 41 6.19 -36.50 -7.75
N THR A 42 4.94 -36.43 -7.36
CA THR A 42 4.10 -35.25 -7.55
C THR A 42 4.93 -33.99 -7.19
N SER A 43 5.48 -33.34 -8.20
CA SER A 43 6.10 -32.05 -8.05
C SER A 43 4.99 -31.01 -7.79
N GLY A 44 4.57 -30.89 -6.53
CA GLY A 44 3.87 -29.73 -6.06
C GLY A 44 4.82 -28.53 -6.27
N GLN A 45 4.67 -27.83 -7.38
CA GLN A 45 5.19 -26.48 -7.50
C GLN A 45 4.52 -25.69 -6.36
N GLN A 46 5.26 -25.48 -5.27
CA GLN A 46 4.92 -24.44 -4.30
C GLN A 46 5.01 -23.13 -5.08
N GLN A 47 3.87 -22.71 -5.59
CA GLN A 47 3.66 -21.37 -6.11
C GLN A 47 3.99 -20.46 -4.93
N LYS A 48 5.14 -19.78 -4.99
CA LYS A 48 5.61 -18.87 -3.93
C LYS A 48 4.51 -17.84 -3.76
N GLU A 49 3.74 -18.01 -2.70
CA GLU A 49 2.56 -17.18 -2.43
C GLU A 49 3.00 -15.72 -2.42
N ASN A 50 2.33 -14.87 -3.21
CA ASN A 50 2.68 -13.46 -3.29
C ASN A 50 2.46 -12.84 -1.90
N PRO A 51 3.49 -12.34 -1.21
CA PRO A 51 3.39 -11.85 0.15
C PRO A 51 2.47 -10.62 0.28
N TYR A 52 2.16 -9.96 -0.81
CA TYR A 52 1.31 -8.77 -0.86
C TYR A 52 -0.05 -8.98 -0.19
N SER A 53 -0.77 -10.05 -0.58
CA SER A 53 -2.11 -10.33 -0.06
C SER A 53 -2.10 -10.57 1.45
N GLY A 54 -1.09 -11.30 1.94
CA GLY A 54 -0.90 -11.57 3.36
C GLY A 54 -0.59 -10.30 4.16
N MET A 55 0.35 -9.47 3.68
CA MET A 55 0.72 -8.20 4.34
C MET A 55 -0.46 -7.22 4.38
N ARG A 56 -1.17 -7.06 3.26
CA ARG A 56 -2.36 -6.22 3.19
C ARG A 56 -3.45 -6.70 4.15
N ALA A 57 -3.73 -8.01 4.16
CA ALA A 57 -4.73 -8.58 5.05
C ALA A 57 -4.36 -8.42 6.54
N MET A 58 -3.08 -8.50 6.88
CA MET A 58 -2.59 -8.21 8.24
C MET A 58 -2.81 -6.75 8.60
N ALA A 59 -2.46 -5.81 7.73
CA ALA A 59 -2.65 -4.38 7.98
C ALA A 59 -4.13 -4.02 8.22
N LEU A 60 -5.05 -4.60 7.43
CA LEU A 60 -6.50 -4.38 7.58
C LEU A 60 -7.09 -4.96 8.88
N ARG A 61 -6.38 -5.85 9.57
CA ARG A 61 -6.82 -6.47 10.84
C ARG A 61 -6.19 -5.83 12.07
N VAL A 62 -5.25 -4.91 11.92
CA VAL A 62 -4.63 -4.23 13.05
C VAL A 62 -5.71 -3.49 13.82
N SER A 63 -5.78 -3.70 15.11
CA SER A 63 -6.70 -3.02 16.03
C SER A 63 -6.02 -1.86 16.76
N ALA A 64 -6.79 -0.97 17.36
CA ALA A 64 -6.26 0.08 18.21
C ALA A 64 -5.51 -0.50 19.42
N ASP A 65 -5.97 -1.64 19.94
CA ASP A 65 -5.34 -2.34 21.07
C ASP A 65 -3.96 -2.90 20.70
N ASP A 66 -3.80 -3.45 19.49
CA ASP A 66 -2.50 -3.91 19.01
C ASP A 66 -1.48 -2.76 18.96
N LEU A 67 -1.95 -1.56 18.67
CA LEU A 67 -1.14 -0.33 18.63
C LEU A 67 -1.01 0.35 20.00
N LYS A 68 -1.65 -0.18 21.04
CA LYS A 68 -1.70 0.40 22.40
C LYS A 68 -2.23 1.85 22.39
N LEU A 69 -3.22 2.11 21.55
CA LEU A 69 -3.85 3.41 21.41
C LEU A 69 -5.15 3.47 22.20
N SER A 70 -5.33 4.56 22.96
CA SER A 70 -6.61 4.95 23.54
C SER A 70 -7.34 5.82 22.50
N SER A 71 -7.95 5.19 21.50
CA SER A 71 -8.64 5.91 20.44
C SER A 71 -10.03 6.39 20.90
N GLN A 72 -10.40 7.61 20.51
CA GLN A 72 -11.77 8.10 20.68
C GLN A 72 -12.68 7.43 19.65
N GLU A 73 -13.95 7.28 20.01
CA GLU A 73 -14.97 6.78 19.08
C GLU A 73 -14.98 7.60 17.78
N ASN A 74 -15.13 6.91 16.65
CA ASN A 74 -15.18 7.48 15.30
C ASN A 74 -13.91 8.25 14.86
N GLN A 75 -12.80 8.18 15.60
CA GLN A 75 -11.53 8.69 15.13
C GLN A 75 -10.71 7.56 14.48
N PRO A 76 -10.27 7.74 13.23
CA PRO A 76 -9.38 6.78 12.61
C PRO A 76 -8.05 6.68 13.36
N TYR A 77 -7.66 5.44 13.72
CA TYR A 77 -6.33 5.12 14.20
C TYR A 77 -5.43 4.58 13.09
N GLY A 78 -6.02 4.21 11.97
CA GLY A 78 -5.31 3.72 10.79
C GLY A 78 -6.03 4.10 9.49
N VAL A 79 -5.24 4.32 8.47
CA VAL A 79 -5.69 4.57 7.09
C VAL A 79 -4.94 3.63 6.17
N ILE A 80 -5.67 2.93 5.31
CA ILE A 80 -5.09 2.12 4.26
C ILE A 80 -5.68 2.61 2.93
N VAL A 81 -4.81 2.89 1.97
CA VAL A 81 -5.21 3.36 0.65
C VAL A 81 -4.72 2.37 -0.39
N ASP A 82 -5.65 1.73 -1.08
CA ASP A 82 -5.38 0.87 -2.21
C ASP A 82 -5.62 1.65 -3.50
N TRP A 83 -4.58 1.82 -4.29
CA TRP A 83 -4.63 2.54 -5.55
C TRP A 83 -4.32 1.58 -6.71
N ASP A 84 -5.32 1.33 -7.57
CA ASP A 84 -5.12 0.57 -8.81
C ASP A 84 -4.49 1.46 -9.88
N MET A 85 -3.27 1.13 -10.28
CA MET A 85 -2.50 1.82 -11.32
C MET A 85 -2.60 1.14 -12.69
N GLY A 86 -3.46 0.13 -12.83
CA GLY A 86 -3.62 -0.68 -14.02
C GLY A 86 -2.77 -1.94 -14.03
N ASP A 87 -1.46 -1.81 -13.90
CA ASP A 87 -0.51 -2.95 -13.90
C ASP A 87 -0.26 -3.51 -12.50
N ALA A 88 -0.51 -2.71 -11.48
CA ALA A 88 -0.34 -3.09 -10.08
C ALA A 88 -1.26 -2.29 -9.17
N VAL A 89 -1.57 -2.85 -8.00
CA VAL A 89 -2.17 -2.11 -6.89
C VAL A 89 -1.08 -1.70 -5.92
N VAL A 90 -1.06 -0.43 -5.56
CA VAL A 90 -0.21 0.12 -4.51
C VAL A 90 -1.06 0.30 -3.25
N THR A 91 -0.68 -0.39 -2.18
CA THR A 91 -1.31 -0.27 -0.86
C THR A 91 -0.42 0.56 0.05
N THR A 92 -0.88 1.72 0.45
CA THR A 92 -0.23 2.55 1.47
C THR A 92 -0.94 2.36 2.80
N VAL A 93 -0.19 2.03 3.83
CA VAL A 93 -0.67 1.82 5.21
C VAL A 93 -0.08 2.90 6.09
N ALA A 94 -0.90 3.52 6.93
CA ALA A 94 -0.46 4.47 7.94
C ALA A 94 -1.28 4.32 9.22
N PHE A 95 -0.62 4.41 10.37
CA PHE A 95 -1.25 4.36 11.69
C PHE A 95 -0.96 5.64 12.49
N GLN A 96 -1.81 5.93 13.46
CA GLN A 96 -1.69 7.08 14.35
C GLN A 96 -0.36 7.09 15.15
N THR A 97 0.22 5.92 15.39
CA THR A 97 1.57 5.78 15.96
C THR A 97 2.67 6.42 15.11
N GLY A 98 2.41 6.59 13.81
CA GLY A 98 3.39 7.00 12.79
C GLY A 98 4.02 5.83 12.05
N ASP A 99 3.62 4.59 12.38
CA ASP A 99 4.02 3.44 11.58
C ASP A 99 3.38 3.53 10.20
N ALA A 100 4.19 3.29 9.17
CA ALA A 100 3.73 3.23 7.80
C ALA A 100 4.40 2.09 7.02
N SER A 101 3.75 1.66 5.97
CA SER A 101 4.26 0.65 5.03
C SER A 101 3.65 0.87 3.65
N ILE A 102 4.37 0.45 2.62
CA ILE A 102 3.87 0.43 1.25
C ILE A 102 4.04 -0.98 0.72
N TYR A 103 2.98 -1.55 0.16
CA TYR A 103 2.99 -2.85 -0.51
C TYR A 103 2.56 -2.67 -1.96
N ILE A 104 3.24 -3.35 -2.88
CA ILE A 104 2.91 -3.33 -4.30
C ILE A 104 2.55 -4.76 -4.72
N SER A 105 1.44 -4.92 -5.41
CA SER A 105 0.95 -6.25 -5.80
C SER A 105 1.89 -7.01 -6.74
N SER A 106 2.86 -6.32 -7.35
CA SER A 106 3.97 -6.94 -8.09
C SER A 106 5.04 -7.60 -7.20
N GLY A 107 4.94 -7.48 -5.86
CA GLY A 107 5.80 -8.16 -4.89
C GLY A 107 6.81 -7.28 -4.17
N GLN A 108 6.90 -5.99 -4.48
CA GLN A 108 7.75 -5.05 -3.73
C GLN A 108 7.05 -4.58 -2.45
N SER A 109 7.82 -4.31 -1.40
CA SER A 109 7.31 -3.75 -0.17
C SER A 109 8.35 -2.86 0.51
N PHE A 110 7.87 -1.81 1.16
CA PHE A 110 8.64 -0.89 1.98
C PHE A 110 8.03 -0.88 3.37
N ILE A 111 8.79 -1.36 4.36
CA ILE A 111 8.34 -1.55 5.74
C ILE A 111 9.32 -0.86 6.69
N GLY A 112 8.86 -0.46 7.86
CA GLY A 112 9.72 0.08 8.91
C GLY A 112 9.91 1.60 8.83
N GLY A 113 8.91 2.32 8.33
CA GLY A 113 8.89 3.79 8.29
C GLY A 113 9.03 4.45 9.66
N TYR A 114 8.76 3.73 10.75
CA TYR A 114 8.89 4.23 12.13
C TYR A 114 10.29 4.77 12.47
N GLY A 115 11.35 4.27 11.81
CA GLY A 115 12.73 4.74 11.97
C GLY A 115 13.06 6.02 11.19
N GLN A 116 12.11 6.58 10.44
CA GLN A 116 12.30 7.74 9.56
C GLN A 116 11.37 8.87 9.97
N PRO A 117 11.87 9.94 10.61
CA PRO A 117 11.01 11.01 11.17
C PRO A 117 10.06 11.66 10.15
N THR A 118 10.50 11.80 8.90
CA THR A 118 9.66 12.39 7.84
C THR A 118 8.52 11.47 7.44
N VAL A 119 8.77 10.15 7.31
CA VAL A 119 7.73 9.13 7.06
C VAL A 119 6.75 9.08 8.22
N VAL A 120 7.23 9.11 9.47
CA VAL A 120 6.37 9.16 10.68
C VAL A 120 5.45 10.38 10.65
N SER A 121 5.99 11.55 10.27
CA SER A 121 5.21 12.78 10.17
C SER A 121 4.13 12.69 9.09
N ALA A 122 4.48 12.19 7.91
CA ALA A 122 3.56 12.00 6.80
C ALA A 122 2.45 10.98 7.14
N ALA A 123 2.79 9.86 7.79
CA ALA A 123 1.82 8.86 8.26
C ALA A 123 0.80 9.45 9.24
N LYS A 124 1.26 10.21 10.23
CA LYS A 124 0.37 10.90 11.19
C LYS A 124 -0.51 11.94 10.50
N ALA A 125 0.01 12.67 9.52
CA ALA A 125 -0.76 13.63 8.75
C ALA A 125 -1.86 12.95 7.94
N LEU A 126 -1.57 11.81 7.30
CA LEU A 126 -2.55 11.00 6.56
C LEU A 126 -3.70 10.53 7.47
N VAL A 127 -3.38 9.98 8.66
CA VAL A 127 -4.39 9.53 9.61
C VAL A 127 -5.21 10.72 10.13
N SER A 128 -4.57 11.82 10.51
CA SER A 128 -5.26 13.02 11.00
C SER A 128 -6.17 13.65 9.94
N GLY A 129 -5.73 13.68 8.67
CA GLY A 129 -6.50 14.21 7.55
C GLY A 129 -7.75 13.41 7.22
N SER A 130 -7.83 12.14 7.66
CA SER A 130 -8.99 11.28 7.40
C SER A 130 -10.18 11.51 8.37
N VAL A 131 -9.97 12.20 9.49
CA VAL A 131 -10.99 12.35 10.56
C VAL A 131 -12.30 12.94 10.03
N THR A 132 -12.23 13.98 9.20
CA THR A 132 -13.42 14.65 8.65
C THR A 132 -14.12 13.84 7.56
N LEU A 133 -13.50 12.79 7.06
CA LEU A 133 -14.00 11.97 5.95
C LEU A 133 -14.74 10.71 6.42
N VAL A 134 -14.73 10.38 7.71
CA VAL A 134 -15.44 9.22 8.26
C VAL A 134 -16.93 9.27 7.90
N SER A 135 -17.55 10.46 7.98
CA SER A 135 -18.97 10.65 7.61
C SER A 135 -19.26 10.53 6.12
N ASN A 136 -18.24 10.58 5.27
CA ASN A 136 -18.34 10.40 3.82
C ASN A 136 -18.03 8.97 3.38
N ALA A 137 -17.64 8.09 4.30
CA ALA A 137 -17.38 6.68 4.08
C ALA A 137 -18.52 5.80 4.59
N GLN A 138 -18.58 4.57 4.12
CA GLN A 138 -19.59 3.59 4.54
C GLN A 138 -18.97 2.59 5.52
N LEU A 139 -19.67 2.28 6.61
CA LEU A 139 -19.33 1.16 7.47
C LEU A 139 -19.41 -0.13 6.65
N SER A 140 -18.31 -0.87 6.56
CA SER A 140 -18.23 -2.03 5.68
C SER A 140 -17.19 -3.02 6.17
N SER A 141 -17.44 -4.30 5.95
CA SER A 141 -16.44 -5.39 6.10
C SER A 141 -15.74 -5.73 4.77
N ASP A 142 -15.99 -4.96 3.71
CA ASP A 142 -15.38 -5.19 2.39
C ASP A 142 -13.89 -4.88 2.43
N ILE A 143 -13.08 -5.91 2.23
CA ILE A 143 -11.62 -5.86 2.11
C ILE A 143 -11.14 -6.21 0.71
N SER A 144 -12.04 -6.24 -0.28
CA SER A 144 -11.67 -6.48 -1.68
C SER A 144 -10.70 -5.42 -2.20
N LEU A 145 -9.92 -5.77 -3.22
CA LEU A 145 -9.11 -4.80 -3.93
C LEU A 145 -10.01 -3.78 -4.66
N PRO A 146 -9.49 -2.59 -4.98
CA PRO A 146 -10.25 -1.60 -5.72
C PRO A 146 -10.61 -2.12 -7.12
N THR A 147 -11.68 -1.58 -7.66
CA THR A 147 -12.02 -1.70 -9.08
C THR A 147 -10.88 -1.12 -9.93
N LYS A 148 -10.71 -1.61 -11.15
CA LYS A 148 -9.66 -1.12 -12.05
C LYS A 148 -9.75 0.40 -12.22
N SER A 149 -8.59 1.07 -12.13
CA SER A 149 -8.46 2.54 -12.20
C SER A 149 -9.22 3.29 -11.10
N HIS A 150 -9.45 2.64 -9.95
CA HIS A 150 -10.05 3.24 -8.77
C HIS A 150 -9.03 3.36 -7.64
N VAL A 151 -9.38 4.18 -6.67
CA VAL A 151 -8.74 4.25 -5.37
C VAL A 151 -9.76 3.90 -4.30
N LYS A 152 -9.36 3.04 -3.35
CA LYS A 152 -10.18 2.62 -2.21
C LYS A 152 -9.50 3.04 -0.92
N PHE A 153 -10.24 3.75 -0.10
CA PHE A 153 -9.81 4.22 1.21
C PHE A 153 -10.46 3.37 2.30
N HIS A 154 -9.67 2.88 3.22
CA HIS A 154 -10.08 2.15 4.40
C HIS A 154 -9.71 2.97 5.62
N LEU A 155 -10.70 3.40 6.40
CA LEU A 155 -10.53 4.14 7.65
C LEU A 155 -10.81 3.18 8.80
N LEU A 156 -9.80 2.86 9.59
CA LEU A 156 -9.90 1.96 10.74
C LEU A 156 -10.21 2.77 11.99
N THR A 157 -11.38 2.53 12.59
CA THR A 157 -11.83 3.18 13.82
C THR A 157 -12.22 2.14 14.86
N THR A 158 -12.33 2.54 16.13
CA THR A 158 -12.86 1.67 17.21
C THR A 158 -14.34 1.34 17.02
N SER A 159 -15.08 2.15 16.25
CA SER A 159 -16.49 1.92 15.91
C SER A 159 -16.68 1.01 14.71
N GLY A 160 -15.61 0.67 14.01
CA GLY A 160 -15.63 -0.22 12.86
C GLY A 160 -14.72 0.23 11.71
N HIS A 161 -14.82 -0.49 10.62
CA HIS A 161 -14.07 -0.25 9.40
C HIS A 161 -14.96 0.51 8.41
N PHE A 162 -14.52 1.70 8.00
CA PHE A 162 -15.23 2.54 7.05
C PHE A 162 -14.49 2.53 5.70
N VAL A 163 -15.24 2.44 4.61
CA VAL A 163 -14.70 2.28 3.26
C VAL A 163 -15.30 3.31 2.31
N HIS A 164 -14.47 3.88 1.46
CA HIS A 164 -14.88 4.65 0.30
C HIS A 164 -14.06 4.24 -0.91
N GLU A 165 -14.71 4.14 -2.06
CA GLU A 165 -14.05 3.84 -3.33
C GLU A 165 -14.56 4.77 -4.41
N GLU A 166 -13.65 5.31 -5.23
CA GLU A 166 -14.02 6.15 -6.36
C GLU A 166 -13.01 6.03 -7.52
N PRO A 167 -13.43 6.38 -8.75
CA PRO A 167 -12.53 6.41 -9.90
C PRO A 167 -11.41 7.44 -9.71
N MET A 168 -10.19 7.11 -10.16
CA MET A 168 -9.05 8.04 -10.13
C MET A 168 -9.33 9.35 -10.87
N THR A 169 -10.17 9.33 -11.90
CA THR A 169 -10.58 10.55 -12.61
C THR A 169 -11.28 11.58 -11.71
N GLY A 170 -12.03 11.12 -10.68
CA GLY A 170 -12.61 12.01 -9.67
C GLY A 170 -11.55 12.71 -8.83
N ILE A 171 -10.55 11.96 -8.38
CA ILE A 171 -9.39 12.47 -7.64
C ILE A 171 -8.59 13.46 -8.52
N GLU A 172 -8.26 13.08 -9.75
CA GLU A 172 -7.42 13.86 -10.67
C GLU A 172 -8.08 15.18 -11.08
N SER A 173 -9.39 15.20 -11.27
CA SER A 173 -10.13 16.41 -11.61
C SER A 173 -10.12 17.46 -10.48
N GLY A 174 -9.79 17.04 -9.26
CA GLY A 174 -9.81 17.90 -8.07
C GLY A 174 -11.22 18.15 -7.51
N ALA A 175 -12.23 17.51 -8.06
CA ALA A 175 -13.63 17.66 -7.62
C ALA A 175 -13.96 16.81 -6.39
N SER A 176 -13.20 15.74 -6.14
CA SER A 176 -13.44 14.84 -5.03
C SER A 176 -13.05 15.46 -3.69
N VAL A 177 -13.90 15.25 -2.69
CA VAL A 177 -13.61 15.60 -1.28
C VAL A 177 -12.49 14.72 -0.69
N TRP A 178 -12.18 13.59 -1.33
CA TRP A 178 -11.12 12.66 -0.94
C TRP A 178 -9.75 13.02 -1.52
N ARG A 179 -9.70 13.98 -2.46
CA ARG A 179 -8.45 14.43 -3.07
C ARG A 179 -7.40 14.85 -2.04
N PRO A 180 -7.72 15.64 -1.00
CA PRO A 180 -6.72 16.03 -0.01
C PRO A 180 -6.14 14.84 0.75
N LEU A 181 -6.95 13.78 1.03
CA LEU A 181 -6.47 12.57 1.67
C LEU A 181 -5.56 11.77 0.75
N PHE A 182 -5.88 11.70 -0.55
CA PHE A 182 -5.02 11.06 -1.54
C PHE A 182 -3.67 11.81 -1.68
N ASP A 183 -3.68 13.14 -1.64
CA ASP A 183 -2.45 13.95 -1.66
C ASP A 183 -1.57 13.62 -0.43
N LEU A 184 -2.15 13.47 0.77
CA LEU A 184 -1.42 13.03 1.97
C LEU A 184 -0.89 11.59 1.84
N CYS A 185 -1.61 10.70 1.17
CA CYS A 185 -1.11 9.37 0.85
C CYS A 185 0.12 9.44 -0.07
N GLN A 186 0.10 10.32 -1.08
CA GLN A 186 1.25 10.54 -1.97
C GLN A 186 2.47 11.11 -1.22
N GLU A 187 2.26 11.90 -0.17
CA GLU A 187 3.36 12.37 0.70
C GLU A 187 4.04 11.19 1.41
N VAL A 188 3.28 10.22 1.95
CA VAL A 188 3.86 9.01 2.56
C VAL A 188 4.74 8.28 1.54
N ILE A 189 4.25 8.09 0.32
CA ILE A 189 5.00 7.43 -0.76
C ILE A 189 6.27 8.20 -1.10
N THR A 190 6.17 9.53 -1.20
CA THR A 190 7.29 10.42 -1.50
C THR A 190 8.38 10.34 -0.44
N GLU A 191 8.00 10.39 0.85
CA GLU A 191 8.97 10.31 1.94
C GLU A 191 9.68 8.94 1.98
N TYR A 192 8.96 7.84 1.71
CA TYR A 192 9.61 6.54 1.57
C TYR A 192 10.63 6.51 0.44
N ARG A 193 10.30 7.07 -0.71
CA ARG A 193 11.22 7.17 -1.84
C ARG A 193 12.48 7.94 -1.47
N LEU A 194 12.32 9.11 -0.86
CA LEU A 194 13.44 9.99 -0.49
C LEU A 194 14.40 9.34 0.53
N VAL A 195 13.89 8.56 1.48
CA VAL A 195 14.75 7.86 2.45
C VAL A 195 15.40 6.60 1.86
N THR A 196 14.82 6.02 0.82
CA THR A 196 15.38 4.85 0.14
C THR A 196 16.48 5.23 -0.85
N GLU A 197 16.36 6.37 -1.52
CA GLU A 197 17.36 6.89 -2.48
C GLU A 197 18.66 7.38 -1.78
N LYS A 198 18.60 7.67 -0.47
CA LYS A 198 19.77 8.13 0.31
C LYS A 198 20.66 6.98 0.82
N LYS A 199 20.29 5.73 0.58
CA LYS A 199 21.06 4.53 0.96
C LYS A 199 21.87 4.00 -0.22
#